data_f8828592c472cf7839fabe2b3d978e3b
#
_entry.id   f8828592c472cf7839fabe2b3d978e3b
#
_cell.length_a   1.000
_cell.length_b   1.000
_cell.length_c   1.000
_cell.angle_alpha   90.00
_cell.angle_beta   90.00
_cell.angle_gamma   90.00
#
_symmetry.space_group_name_H-M   'P 1'
#
loop_
_entity.id
_entity.type
_entity.pdbx_description
1 polymer ?
#
loop_
_entity_poly.entity_id
_entity_poly.type
_entity_poly.pdbx_seq_one_letter_code
_entity_poly.pdbx_strand_id
1 'polypeptide(L)'
;VNRNPGVANTDYIWSAQANIHPLRLPTVYSNGQLPGVGQGAQTSPYVMINRLGKRLDTEFQSKTTVALEQDLGMITKGLRIRAQGAFDYTSWFSESRHVQPELYEAVSRTSTGELVTIKRVSEQAASYNKTTNNYRKYHFESTLNYDRLFGKDHRVSGLVYYYMSDDKYSSESVSNMSAIPKRYQGISSRLTYGYSDTYLIDLNFGYTGSENFQKGRRFGFFPSVAVGWVPTQYKFMKDNLPWLNFFKVRASYGTVGNDRISSKRFPYLTIVNRGTTSPWGSASAETLWETYTGADNLK
;
A
#
# COMPACT_ATOMS: atom_id res chain seq x y z
N VAL A 1 11.03 12.02 12.35
CA VAL A 1 10.12 12.97 13.02
C VAL A 1 10.08 14.26 12.22
N ASN A 2 8.92 14.65 11.75
CA ASN A 2 8.71 15.90 11.05
C ASN A 2 7.92 16.86 11.93
N ARG A 3 8.39 18.10 12.03
CA ARG A 3 7.69 19.18 12.73
C ARG A 3 7.04 20.09 11.70
N ASN A 4 5.73 20.20 11.77
CA ASN A 4 4.91 21.04 10.89
C ASN A 4 4.26 22.17 11.68
N PRO A 5 3.87 23.29 11.03
CA PRO A 5 3.00 24.29 11.63
C PRO A 5 1.68 23.68 12.11
N GLY A 6 1.07 24.30 13.14
CA GLY A 6 -0.21 23.86 13.69
C GLY A 6 -1.44 24.15 12.83
N VAL A 7 -1.26 24.59 11.59
CA VAL A 7 -2.37 24.85 10.66
C VAL A 7 -3.03 23.52 10.23
N ALA A 8 -4.33 23.54 10.04
CA ALA A 8 -5.09 22.35 9.64
C ALA A 8 -4.73 21.88 8.20
N ASN A 9 -4.44 22.83 7.32
CA ASN A 9 -3.98 22.57 5.95
C ASN A 9 -2.81 23.49 5.60
N THR A 10 -1.67 22.91 5.26
CA THR A 10 -0.46 23.65 4.87
C THR A 10 -0.61 24.44 3.57
N ASP A 11 -1.55 24.03 2.69
CA ASP A 11 -1.86 24.77 1.45
C ASP A 11 -2.39 26.17 1.72
N TYR A 12 -2.97 26.41 2.91
CA TYR A 12 -3.40 27.75 3.31
C TYR A 12 -2.23 28.72 3.44
N ILE A 13 -1.04 28.25 3.80
CA ILE A 13 0.17 29.09 3.89
C ILE A 13 0.52 29.63 2.49
N TRP A 14 0.52 28.76 1.48
CA TRP A 14 0.79 29.16 0.10
C TRP A 14 -0.31 30.03 -0.48
N SER A 15 -1.56 29.68 -0.23
CA SER A 15 -2.72 30.48 -0.68
C SER A 15 -2.72 31.88 -0.04
N ALA A 16 -2.39 31.98 1.25
CA ALA A 16 -2.28 33.25 1.93
C ALA A 16 -1.13 34.10 1.39
N GLN A 17 0.03 33.47 1.14
CA GLN A 17 1.19 34.17 0.57
C GLN A 17 0.90 34.70 -0.84
N ALA A 18 0.12 33.97 -1.64
CA ALA A 18 -0.24 34.40 -2.99
C ALA A 18 -1.32 35.49 -3.01
N ASN A 19 -2.26 35.46 -2.05
CA ASN A 19 -3.47 36.29 -2.07
C ASN A 19 -3.44 37.48 -1.10
N ILE A 20 -2.56 37.45 -0.11
CA ILE A 20 -2.48 38.49 0.92
C ILE A 20 -1.32 39.43 0.60
N HIS A 21 -1.66 40.70 0.35
CA HIS A 21 -0.66 41.72 0.15
C HIS A 21 0.09 42.03 1.46
N PRO A 22 1.44 42.08 1.48
CA PRO A 22 2.23 42.29 2.69
C PRO A 22 1.93 43.58 3.46
N LEU A 23 1.50 44.63 2.70
CA LEU A 23 1.09 45.91 3.33
C LEU A 23 -0.26 45.83 4.04
N ARG A 24 -1.11 44.86 3.69
CA ARG A 24 -2.40 44.63 4.37
C ARG A 24 -2.26 43.85 5.65
N LEU A 25 -1.47 42.76 5.61
CA LEU A 25 -1.21 41.91 6.77
C LEU A 25 0.29 41.80 7.03
N PRO A 26 0.87 42.73 7.83
CA PRO A 26 2.26 42.61 8.25
C PRO A 26 2.46 41.40 9.16
N THR A 27 3.68 41.13 9.60
CA THR A 27 3.97 40.04 10.54
C THR A 27 3.33 40.25 11.90
N VAL A 28 3.42 41.49 12.41
CA VAL A 28 2.80 41.97 13.66
C VAL A 28 2.52 43.45 13.50
N TYR A 29 1.42 43.94 14.01
CA TYR A 29 1.12 45.38 14.06
C TYR A 29 1.99 46.13 15.05
N SER A 30 2.14 47.46 14.88
CA SER A 30 2.95 48.30 15.76
C SER A 30 2.51 48.30 17.23
N ASN A 31 1.26 47.96 17.49
CA ASN A 31 0.70 47.79 18.84
C ASN A 31 0.84 46.36 19.38
N GLY A 32 1.58 45.47 18.73
CA GLY A 32 1.81 44.07 19.13
C GLY A 32 0.69 43.09 18.75
N GLN A 33 -0.41 43.55 18.16
CA GLN A 33 -1.52 42.68 17.77
C GLN A 33 -1.17 41.86 16.53
N LEU A 34 -1.72 40.63 16.48
CA LEU A 34 -1.51 39.71 15.35
C LEU A 34 -2.48 40.01 14.22
N PRO A 35 -1.99 40.13 12.97
CA PRO A 35 -2.80 40.46 11.82
C PRO A 35 -3.55 39.26 11.26
N GLY A 36 -4.82 39.47 10.87
CA GLY A 36 -5.65 38.49 10.19
C GLY A 36 -7.01 39.07 9.87
N VAL A 37 -7.59 38.73 8.71
CA VAL A 37 -8.93 39.13 8.31
C VAL A 37 -9.96 38.03 8.46
N GLY A 38 -9.50 36.82 8.81
CA GLY A 38 -10.28 35.62 9.00
C GLY A 38 -9.39 34.44 9.35
N GLN A 39 -9.98 33.26 9.38
CA GLN A 39 -9.26 31.97 9.57
C GLN A 39 -8.75 31.39 8.26
N GLY A 40 -7.93 30.33 8.33
CA GLY A 40 -7.37 29.64 7.18
C GLY A 40 -6.55 30.56 6.28
N ALA A 41 -6.79 30.57 5.00
CA ALA A 41 -6.05 31.38 4.02
C ALA A 41 -6.19 32.90 4.20
N GLN A 42 -7.05 33.38 5.11
CA GLN A 42 -7.22 34.78 5.47
C GLN A 42 -6.37 35.21 6.67
N THR A 43 -5.55 34.32 7.18
CA THR A 43 -4.59 34.58 8.27
C THR A 43 -3.22 34.86 7.69
N SER A 44 -2.45 35.78 8.36
CA SER A 44 -1.06 36.05 7.94
C SER A 44 -0.22 34.76 7.93
N PRO A 45 0.61 34.53 6.90
CA PRO A 45 1.54 33.37 6.86
C PRO A 45 2.44 33.28 8.09
N TYR A 46 2.88 34.44 8.62
CA TYR A 46 3.66 34.49 9.86
C TYR A 46 2.90 33.87 11.04
N VAL A 47 1.63 34.24 11.21
CA VAL A 47 0.77 33.70 12.30
C VAL A 47 0.57 32.20 12.08
N MET A 48 0.30 31.76 10.86
CA MET A 48 0.11 30.34 10.57
C MET A 48 1.33 29.48 10.96
N ILE A 49 2.52 29.98 10.66
CA ILE A 49 3.77 29.23 10.91
C ILE A 49 4.15 29.27 12.38
N ASN A 50 3.97 30.44 13.05
CA ASN A 50 4.59 30.69 14.35
C ASN A 50 3.61 30.72 15.52
N ARG A 51 2.30 30.88 15.28
CA ARG A 51 1.32 31.17 16.35
C ARG A 51 0.16 30.19 16.42
N LEU A 52 -0.07 29.34 15.41
CA LEU A 52 -1.16 28.36 15.44
C LEU A 52 -0.79 27.02 16.08
N GLY A 53 0.34 26.96 16.81
CA GLY A 53 0.78 25.75 17.47
C GLY A 53 1.71 24.89 16.60
N LYS A 54 1.65 23.56 16.75
CA LYS A 54 2.55 22.64 16.02
C LYS A 54 1.91 21.28 15.82
N ARG A 55 2.35 20.59 14.75
CA ARG A 55 2.09 19.17 14.51
C ARG A 55 3.42 18.43 14.42
N LEU A 56 3.51 17.32 15.12
CA LEU A 56 4.64 16.38 15.07
C LEU A 56 4.15 15.10 14.41
N ASP A 57 4.74 14.79 13.27
CA ASP A 57 4.51 13.53 12.57
C ASP A 57 5.73 12.64 12.75
N THR A 58 5.52 11.46 13.31
CA THR A 58 6.58 10.48 13.56
C THR A 58 6.23 9.20 12.80
N GLU A 59 7.18 8.70 12.04
CA GLU A 59 7.09 7.39 11.40
C GLU A 59 8.16 6.48 11.99
N PHE A 60 7.74 5.30 12.39
CA PHE A 60 8.60 4.23 12.83
C PHE A 60 8.40 3.03 11.91
N GLN A 61 9.48 2.52 11.33
CA GLN A 61 9.48 1.33 10.51
C GLN A 61 10.45 0.31 11.08
N SER A 62 9.98 -0.93 11.22
CA SER A 62 10.79 -2.09 11.51
C SER A 62 10.53 -3.16 10.46
N LYS A 63 11.59 -3.62 9.81
CA LYS A 63 11.54 -4.71 8.83
C LYS A 63 12.55 -5.76 9.26
N THR A 64 12.05 -6.93 9.60
CA THR A 64 12.87 -8.02 10.10
C THR A 64 12.66 -9.23 9.22
N THR A 65 13.75 -9.81 8.74
CA THR A 65 13.73 -11.04 7.94
C THR A 65 14.73 -12.02 8.51
N VAL A 66 14.28 -13.25 8.71
CA VAL A 66 15.12 -14.37 9.11
C VAL A 66 15.01 -15.43 8.03
N ALA A 67 16.14 -15.88 7.51
CA ALA A 67 16.20 -16.93 6.50
C ALA A 67 17.14 -18.05 6.96
N LEU A 68 16.71 -19.28 6.71
CA LEU A 68 17.48 -20.49 6.94
C LEU A 68 17.61 -21.22 5.59
N GLU A 69 18.83 -21.60 5.25
CA GLU A 69 19.10 -22.41 4.07
C GLU A 69 19.92 -23.64 4.47
N GLN A 70 19.48 -24.80 4.00
CA GLN A 70 20.10 -26.08 4.29
C GLN A 70 20.32 -26.85 2.99
N ASP A 71 21.54 -27.28 2.77
CA ASP A 71 21.85 -28.28 1.76
C ASP A 71 21.40 -29.68 2.26
N LEU A 72 20.58 -30.32 1.47
CA LEU A 72 20.06 -31.67 1.75
C LEU A 72 20.77 -32.73 0.89
N GLY A 73 22.01 -32.48 0.50
CA GLY A 73 22.83 -33.40 -0.26
C GLY A 73 23.01 -34.77 0.37
N MET A 74 22.77 -34.88 1.70
CA MET A 74 22.74 -36.14 2.44
C MET A 74 21.56 -37.05 2.01
N ILE A 75 20.43 -36.45 1.57
CA ILE A 75 19.27 -37.18 1.09
C ILE A 75 19.43 -37.47 -0.41
N THR A 76 19.72 -36.42 -1.19
CA THR A 76 20.03 -36.55 -2.62
C THR A 76 20.85 -35.35 -3.10
N LYS A 77 21.84 -35.61 -3.95
CA LYS A 77 22.68 -34.54 -4.51
C LYS A 77 21.86 -33.54 -5.28
N GLY A 78 22.08 -32.24 -5.00
CA GLY A 78 21.41 -31.12 -5.69
C GLY A 78 20.10 -30.67 -5.03
N LEU A 79 19.72 -31.26 -3.89
CA LEU A 79 18.56 -30.84 -3.12
C LEU A 79 18.94 -29.78 -2.09
N ARG A 80 18.18 -28.67 -2.06
CA ARG A 80 18.33 -27.58 -1.06
C ARG A 80 16.96 -27.12 -0.60
N ILE A 81 16.87 -26.78 0.66
CA ILE A 81 15.69 -26.12 1.23
C ILE A 81 16.09 -24.74 1.76
N ARG A 82 15.23 -23.76 1.52
CA ARG A 82 15.31 -22.45 2.14
C ARG A 82 13.96 -22.12 2.73
N ALA A 83 13.95 -21.62 3.96
CA ALA A 83 12.76 -21.09 4.63
C ALA A 83 13.06 -19.68 5.10
N GLN A 84 12.13 -18.77 4.91
CA GLN A 84 12.26 -17.36 5.27
C GLN A 84 10.99 -16.87 5.95
N GLY A 85 11.16 -16.22 7.10
CA GLY A 85 10.11 -15.50 7.79
C GLY A 85 10.42 -14.01 7.81
N ALA A 86 9.43 -13.17 7.53
CA ALA A 86 9.55 -11.73 7.62
C ALA A 86 8.43 -11.13 8.46
N PHE A 87 8.78 -10.11 9.22
CA PHE A 87 7.87 -9.28 10.00
C PHE A 87 8.16 -7.82 9.69
N ASP A 88 7.16 -7.15 9.10
CA ASP A 88 7.20 -5.73 8.83
C ASP A 88 6.18 -5.02 9.72
N TYR A 89 6.63 -3.96 10.37
CA TYR A 89 5.79 -3.09 11.18
C TYR A 89 6.07 -1.63 10.85
N THR A 90 5.02 -0.89 10.54
CA THR A 90 5.11 0.56 10.36
C THR A 90 4.07 1.23 11.24
N SER A 91 4.49 2.22 12.01
CA SER A 91 3.62 3.05 12.83
C SER A 91 3.76 4.51 12.41
N TRP A 92 2.64 5.14 12.11
CA TRP A 92 2.53 6.58 11.89
C TRP A 92 1.81 7.20 13.08
N PHE A 93 2.46 8.11 13.72
CA PHE A 93 1.98 8.81 14.88
C PHE A 93 1.97 10.31 14.58
N SER A 94 0.81 10.94 14.69
CA SER A 94 0.65 12.37 14.52
C SER A 94 0.10 12.98 15.82
N GLU A 95 0.79 13.95 16.33
CA GLU A 95 0.41 14.72 17.50
C GLU A 95 0.29 16.18 17.11
N SER A 96 -0.88 16.78 17.25
CA SER A 96 -1.10 18.19 16.96
C SER A 96 -1.60 18.95 18.19
N ARG A 97 -0.99 20.08 18.41
CA ARG A 97 -1.46 21.10 19.36
C ARG A 97 -1.81 22.33 18.56
N HIS A 98 -3.09 22.64 18.51
CA HIS A 98 -3.59 23.82 17.81
C HIS A 98 -3.94 24.90 18.81
N VAL A 99 -3.52 26.12 18.51
CA VAL A 99 -3.82 27.34 19.28
C VAL A 99 -4.38 28.36 18.28
N GLN A 100 -5.50 28.94 18.58
CA GLN A 100 -6.05 30.05 17.80
C GLN A 100 -5.93 31.34 18.62
N PRO A 101 -4.94 32.20 18.30
CA PRO A 101 -4.84 33.51 18.96
C PRO A 101 -5.89 34.47 18.40
N GLU A 102 -6.12 35.56 19.12
CA GLU A 102 -6.89 36.68 18.60
C GLU A 102 -6.21 37.29 17.38
N LEU A 103 -7.00 37.58 16.36
CA LEU A 103 -6.51 38.22 15.11
C LEU A 103 -7.28 39.50 14.86
N TYR A 104 -6.55 40.49 14.40
CA TYR A 104 -7.02 41.84 14.20
C TYR A 104 -6.78 42.33 12.78
N GLU A 105 -7.67 43.15 12.24
CA GLU A 105 -7.50 43.88 11.00
C GLU A 105 -7.34 45.38 11.31
N ALA A 106 -6.32 45.98 10.71
CA ALA A 106 -6.13 47.41 10.79
C ALA A 106 -7.10 48.13 9.84
N VAL A 107 -7.84 49.09 10.32
CA VAL A 107 -8.87 49.83 9.54
C VAL A 107 -8.52 51.28 9.29
N SER A 108 -7.87 51.95 10.25
CA SER A 108 -7.52 53.37 10.15
C SER A 108 -6.39 53.74 11.11
N ARG A 109 -6.05 55.02 11.13
CA ARG A 109 -5.22 55.62 12.17
C ARG A 109 -5.97 56.83 12.77
N THR A 110 -5.76 57.06 14.06
CA THR A 110 -6.23 58.27 14.73
C THR A 110 -5.50 59.53 14.25
N SER A 111 -5.98 60.69 14.58
CA SER A 111 -5.27 61.97 14.32
C SER A 111 -3.91 62.05 15.02
N THR A 112 -3.69 61.27 16.10
CA THR A 112 -2.41 61.12 16.81
C THR A 112 -1.49 60.06 16.19
N GLY A 113 -1.92 59.38 15.10
CA GLY A 113 -1.14 58.37 14.39
C GLY A 113 -1.28 56.95 14.98
N GLU A 114 -2.07 56.72 16.01
CA GLU A 114 -2.32 55.40 16.63
C GLU A 114 -3.15 54.54 15.68
N LEU A 115 -2.82 53.22 15.66
CA LEU A 115 -3.49 52.26 14.82
C LEU A 115 -4.85 51.85 15.40
N VAL A 116 -5.90 51.98 14.60
CA VAL A 116 -7.25 51.51 14.95
C VAL A 116 -7.45 50.11 14.30
N THR A 117 -7.76 49.14 15.14
CA THR A 117 -7.93 47.75 14.71
C THR A 117 -9.30 47.23 15.09
N ILE A 118 -9.81 46.27 14.31
CA ILE A 118 -11.02 45.51 14.60
C ILE A 118 -10.64 44.04 14.79
N LYS A 119 -11.13 43.43 15.87
CA LYS A 119 -10.97 42.01 16.12
C LYS A 119 -11.78 41.20 15.09
N ARG A 120 -11.11 40.36 14.34
CA ARG A 120 -11.70 39.48 13.31
C ARG A 120 -11.84 38.03 13.76
N VAL A 121 -10.93 37.58 14.61
CA VAL A 121 -10.95 36.20 15.14
C VAL A 121 -10.73 36.28 16.63
N SER A 122 -11.59 35.62 17.38
CA SER A 122 -11.44 35.49 18.84
C SER A 122 -10.51 34.35 19.20
N GLU A 123 -9.82 34.48 20.31
CA GLU A 123 -9.02 33.38 20.87
C GLU A 123 -9.90 32.16 21.14
N GLN A 124 -9.33 30.99 20.85
CA GLN A 124 -9.94 29.70 21.18
C GLN A 124 -9.01 28.92 22.11
N ALA A 125 -9.61 28.13 22.99
CA ALA A 125 -8.87 27.25 23.86
C ALA A 125 -7.97 26.34 23.07
N ALA A 126 -6.75 26.11 23.56
CA ALA A 126 -5.80 25.20 22.94
C ALA A 126 -6.41 23.77 22.81
N SER A 127 -6.32 23.21 21.64
CA SER A 127 -6.76 21.84 21.40
C SER A 127 -5.56 20.91 21.19
N TYR A 128 -5.73 19.67 21.62
CA TYR A 128 -4.77 18.60 21.43
C TYR A 128 -5.45 17.44 20.70
N ASN A 129 -4.85 17.00 19.64
CA ASN A 129 -5.31 15.84 18.89
C ASN A 129 -4.16 14.87 18.62
N LYS A 130 -4.47 13.58 18.70
CA LYS A 130 -3.53 12.49 18.49
C LYS A 130 -4.15 11.47 17.55
N THR A 131 -3.40 11.07 16.55
CA THR A 131 -3.82 10.04 15.59
C THR A 131 -2.72 9.00 15.45
N THR A 132 -3.10 7.73 15.45
CA THR A 132 -2.17 6.62 15.29
C THR A 132 -2.67 5.69 14.19
N ASN A 133 -1.81 5.40 13.23
CA ASN A 133 -2.04 4.42 12.18
C ASN A 133 -0.94 3.38 12.24
N ASN A 134 -1.30 2.12 12.10
CA ASN A 134 -0.34 1.02 12.15
C ASN A 134 -0.56 0.08 10.97
N TYR A 135 0.54 -0.38 10.39
CA TYR A 135 0.57 -1.44 9.41
C TYR A 135 1.49 -2.54 9.92
N ARG A 136 1.05 -3.79 9.84
CA ARG A 136 1.88 -4.96 10.10
C ARG A 136 1.70 -5.99 9.02
N LYS A 137 2.80 -6.67 8.69
CA LYS A 137 2.82 -7.78 7.76
C LYS A 137 3.62 -8.92 8.32
N TYR A 138 3.03 -10.10 8.33
CA TYR A 138 3.73 -11.36 8.49
C TYR A 138 3.86 -12.02 7.13
N HIS A 139 5.03 -12.48 6.81
CA HIS A 139 5.30 -13.22 5.58
C HIS A 139 6.14 -14.44 5.90
N PHE A 140 5.75 -15.56 5.37
CA PHE A 140 6.52 -16.79 5.41
C PHE A 140 6.60 -17.38 4.02
N GLU A 141 7.78 -17.84 3.64
CA GLU A 141 8.01 -18.56 2.40
C GLU A 141 8.98 -19.71 2.62
N SER A 142 8.79 -20.77 1.85
CA SER A 142 9.70 -21.90 1.82
C SER A 142 9.89 -22.36 0.39
N THR A 143 11.13 -22.64 0.04
CA THR A 143 11.54 -23.06 -1.30
C THR A 143 12.34 -24.35 -1.20
N LEU A 144 11.89 -25.38 -1.90
CA LEU A 144 12.63 -26.61 -2.09
C LEU A 144 13.15 -26.64 -3.53
N ASN A 145 14.46 -26.62 -3.68
CA ASN A 145 15.14 -26.62 -4.98
C ASN A 145 15.87 -27.95 -5.18
N TYR A 146 15.75 -28.47 -6.39
CA TYR A 146 16.49 -29.62 -6.85
C TYR A 146 17.13 -29.33 -8.20
N ASP A 147 18.42 -29.59 -8.38
CA ASP A 147 19.09 -29.50 -9.67
C ASP A 147 20.14 -30.60 -9.74
N ARG A 148 20.01 -31.46 -10.76
CA ARG A 148 20.94 -32.57 -10.96
C ARG A 148 21.09 -32.92 -12.42
N LEU A 149 22.33 -33.16 -12.82
CA LEU A 149 22.68 -33.75 -14.10
C LEU A 149 22.89 -35.25 -13.89
N PHE A 150 22.10 -36.08 -14.57
CA PHE A 150 22.21 -37.52 -14.60
C PHE A 150 22.95 -37.94 -15.87
N GLY A 151 24.08 -38.62 -15.72
CA GLY A 151 24.98 -38.88 -16.82
C GLY A 151 25.56 -37.60 -17.39
N LYS A 152 25.55 -37.49 -18.74
CA LYS A 152 26.03 -36.29 -19.46
C LYS A 152 24.90 -35.52 -20.12
N ASP A 153 23.74 -36.12 -20.24
CA ASP A 153 22.70 -35.67 -21.19
C ASP A 153 21.36 -35.31 -20.49
N HIS A 154 21.12 -35.82 -19.29
CA HIS A 154 19.83 -35.67 -18.64
C HIS A 154 19.90 -34.65 -17.47
N ARG A 155 19.42 -33.45 -17.71
CA ARG A 155 19.31 -32.43 -16.65
C ARG A 155 17.89 -32.41 -16.11
N VAL A 156 17.75 -32.57 -14.80
CA VAL A 156 16.48 -32.45 -14.09
C VAL A 156 16.60 -31.34 -13.07
N SER A 157 15.72 -30.35 -13.13
CA SER A 157 15.60 -29.36 -12.07
C SER A 157 14.15 -29.22 -11.63
N GLY A 158 13.98 -29.00 -10.35
CA GLY A 158 12.67 -28.86 -9.70
C GLY A 158 12.68 -27.74 -8.68
N LEU A 159 11.55 -27.08 -8.56
CA LEU A 159 11.27 -26.06 -7.57
C LEU A 159 9.89 -26.31 -6.98
N VAL A 160 9.79 -26.32 -5.65
CA VAL A 160 8.51 -26.19 -4.95
C VAL A 160 8.61 -24.95 -4.07
N TYR A 161 7.68 -24.03 -4.23
CA TYR A 161 7.60 -22.78 -3.50
C TYR A 161 6.27 -22.69 -2.77
N TYR A 162 6.32 -22.51 -1.47
CA TYR A 162 5.17 -22.24 -0.62
C TYR A 162 5.29 -20.85 -0.03
N TYR A 163 4.20 -20.12 0.03
CA TYR A 163 4.15 -18.82 0.67
C TYR A 163 2.83 -18.56 1.38
N MET A 164 2.90 -17.76 2.43
CA MET A 164 1.73 -17.19 3.10
C MET A 164 2.04 -15.78 3.61
N SER A 165 1.04 -14.92 3.62
CA SER A 165 1.14 -13.58 4.20
C SER A 165 -0.16 -13.16 4.90
N ASP A 166 -0.01 -12.35 5.94
CA ASP A 166 -1.09 -11.70 6.70
C ASP A 166 -0.74 -10.21 6.83
N ASP A 167 -1.48 -9.37 6.11
CA ASP A 167 -1.29 -7.92 6.07
C ASP A 167 -2.45 -7.26 6.81
N LYS A 168 -2.16 -6.48 7.84
CA LYS A 168 -3.19 -5.75 8.61
C LYS A 168 -2.86 -4.27 8.70
N TYR A 169 -3.83 -3.45 8.33
CA TYR A 169 -3.83 -2.02 8.57
C TYR A 169 -4.81 -1.69 9.71
N SER A 170 -4.38 -0.87 10.65
CA SER A 170 -5.20 -0.39 11.77
C SER A 170 -5.10 1.13 11.85
N SER A 171 -6.25 1.80 11.89
CA SER A 171 -6.39 3.26 12.02
C SER A 171 -7.67 3.55 12.79
N GLU A 172 -7.75 4.69 13.41
CA GLU A 172 -8.96 5.14 14.13
C GLU A 172 -10.16 5.34 13.19
N SER A 173 -9.93 5.57 11.91
CA SER A 173 -10.96 5.84 10.89
C SER A 173 -11.22 4.70 9.91
N VAL A 174 -10.75 3.47 10.20
CA VAL A 174 -10.90 2.34 9.27
C VAL A 174 -12.28 1.74 9.37
N SER A 175 -12.91 1.48 8.23
CA SER A 175 -14.16 0.72 8.18
C SER A 175 -13.95 -0.73 8.65
N ASN A 176 -15.01 -1.38 9.15
CA ASN A 176 -14.95 -2.77 9.59
C ASN A 176 -14.37 -3.71 8.52
N MET A 177 -14.66 -3.48 7.24
CA MET A 177 -14.14 -4.25 6.12
C MET A 177 -12.62 -4.05 5.92
N SER A 178 -12.14 -2.83 6.11
CA SER A 178 -10.71 -2.50 5.96
C SER A 178 -9.89 -2.98 7.14
N ALA A 179 -10.50 -3.17 8.32
CA ALA A 179 -9.85 -3.70 9.51
C ALA A 179 -9.56 -5.21 9.44
N ILE A 180 -10.20 -5.93 8.50
CA ILE A 180 -9.96 -7.36 8.29
C ILE A 180 -8.57 -7.53 7.66
N PRO A 181 -7.68 -8.39 8.20
CA PRO A 181 -6.39 -8.66 7.58
C PRO A 181 -6.54 -9.17 6.15
N LYS A 182 -5.60 -8.83 5.27
CA LYS A 182 -5.48 -9.43 3.94
C LYS A 182 -4.59 -10.65 4.02
N ARG A 183 -5.11 -11.80 3.62
CA ARG A 183 -4.39 -13.07 3.69
C ARG A 183 -4.23 -13.68 2.32
N TYR A 184 -3.02 -14.11 2.05
CA TYR A 184 -2.65 -14.81 0.83
C TYR A 184 -1.87 -16.07 1.20
N GLN A 185 -2.14 -17.14 0.49
CA GLN A 185 -1.31 -18.33 0.56
C GLN A 185 -1.34 -19.08 -0.76
N GLY A 186 -0.26 -19.78 -1.05
CA GLY A 186 -0.19 -20.57 -2.25
C GLY A 186 1.00 -21.51 -2.25
N ILE A 187 0.91 -22.48 -3.14
CA ILE A 187 2.00 -23.35 -3.50
C ILE A 187 2.19 -23.27 -5.01
N SER A 188 3.44 -23.17 -5.43
CA SER A 188 3.82 -23.22 -6.83
C SER A 188 4.93 -24.25 -7.04
N SER A 189 4.92 -24.91 -8.17
CA SER A 189 5.95 -25.90 -8.49
C SER A 189 6.36 -25.76 -9.93
N ARG A 190 7.62 -26.04 -10.18
CA ARG A 190 8.22 -26.11 -11.51
C ARG A 190 9.07 -27.36 -11.60
N LEU A 191 8.92 -28.09 -12.69
CA LEU A 191 9.76 -29.22 -13.06
C LEU A 191 10.29 -28.98 -14.46
N THR A 192 11.62 -28.94 -14.58
CA THR A 192 12.29 -28.76 -15.86
C THR A 192 13.12 -30.01 -16.18
N TYR A 193 12.99 -30.50 -17.39
CA TYR A 193 13.80 -31.58 -17.93
C TYR A 193 14.48 -31.12 -19.20
N GLY A 194 15.79 -31.34 -19.28
CA GLY A 194 16.59 -31.10 -20.47
C GLY A 194 17.32 -32.35 -20.89
N TYR A 195 17.26 -32.67 -22.20
CA TYR A 195 18.03 -33.74 -22.80
C TYR A 195 19.07 -33.16 -23.74
N SER A 196 20.36 -33.40 -23.44
CA SER A 196 21.55 -32.94 -24.21
C SER A 196 21.48 -31.43 -24.54
N ASP A 197 20.84 -30.61 -23.67
CA ASP A 197 20.55 -29.20 -23.89
C ASP A 197 19.85 -28.88 -25.22
N THR A 198 19.36 -29.90 -25.90
CA THR A 198 18.68 -29.84 -27.21
C THR A 198 17.16 -29.82 -27.05
N TYR A 199 16.62 -30.69 -26.21
CA TYR A 199 15.18 -30.79 -25.95
C TYR A 199 14.91 -30.37 -24.52
N LEU A 200 13.96 -29.47 -24.35
CA LEU A 200 13.61 -28.88 -23.04
C LEU A 200 12.11 -29.04 -22.83
N ILE A 201 11.75 -29.49 -21.65
CA ILE A 201 10.35 -29.53 -21.18
C ILE A 201 10.29 -28.82 -19.85
N ASP A 202 9.29 -27.97 -19.67
CA ASP A 202 9.06 -27.19 -18.47
C ASP A 202 7.59 -27.31 -18.06
N LEU A 203 7.33 -27.87 -16.90
CA LEU A 203 6.01 -28.06 -16.32
C LEU A 203 5.90 -27.17 -15.11
N ASN A 204 4.88 -26.31 -15.08
CA ASN A 204 4.63 -25.45 -13.94
C ASN A 204 3.18 -25.61 -13.49
N PHE A 205 2.94 -25.48 -12.19
CA PHE A 205 1.62 -25.30 -11.67
C PHE A 205 1.63 -24.38 -10.44
N GLY A 206 0.56 -23.61 -10.32
CA GLY A 206 0.27 -22.80 -9.15
C GLY A 206 -1.06 -23.25 -8.56
N TYR A 207 -1.12 -23.33 -7.22
CA TYR A 207 -2.35 -23.51 -6.47
C TYR A 207 -2.39 -22.40 -5.43
N THR A 208 -3.17 -21.35 -5.73
CA THR A 208 -3.16 -20.11 -4.95
C THR A 208 -4.54 -19.76 -4.46
N GLY A 209 -4.61 -19.26 -3.23
CA GLY A 209 -5.84 -18.85 -2.59
C GLY A 209 -5.98 -17.34 -2.47
N SER A 210 -7.17 -16.83 -2.76
CA SER A 210 -7.55 -15.43 -2.54
C SER A 210 -8.83 -15.31 -1.73
N GLU A 211 -8.84 -14.37 -0.79
CA GLU A 211 -10.02 -14.04 0.01
C GLU A 211 -11.10 -13.29 -0.78
N ASN A 212 -10.80 -12.84 -1.99
CA ASN A 212 -11.78 -12.20 -2.87
C ASN A 212 -12.83 -13.18 -3.39
N PHE A 213 -12.64 -14.48 -3.13
CA PHE A 213 -13.60 -15.53 -3.49
C PHE A 213 -14.25 -16.13 -2.24
N GLN A 214 -15.49 -16.57 -2.41
CA GLN A 214 -16.30 -17.20 -1.36
C GLN A 214 -15.61 -18.49 -0.82
N LYS A 215 -15.88 -18.82 0.44
CA LYS A 215 -15.41 -20.07 1.04
C LYS A 215 -15.81 -21.29 0.15
N GLY A 216 -14.84 -22.14 -0.13
CA GLY A 216 -14.97 -23.27 -1.06
C GLY A 216 -14.54 -22.96 -2.51
N ARG A 217 -14.36 -21.68 -2.88
CA ARG A 217 -13.90 -21.26 -4.22
C ARG A 217 -12.65 -20.38 -4.18
N ARG A 218 -12.00 -20.31 -3.01
CA ARG A 218 -10.85 -19.42 -2.78
C ARG A 218 -9.59 -19.83 -3.52
N PHE A 219 -9.45 -21.12 -3.82
CA PHE A 219 -8.25 -21.68 -4.41
C PHE A 219 -8.44 -21.98 -5.89
N GLY A 220 -7.52 -21.49 -6.71
CA GLY A 220 -7.42 -21.78 -8.13
C GLY A 220 -6.19 -22.61 -8.46
N PHE A 221 -6.32 -23.51 -9.43
CA PHE A 221 -5.23 -24.31 -9.97
C PHE A 221 -4.86 -23.80 -11.36
N PHE A 222 -3.57 -23.49 -11.56
CA PHE A 222 -3.06 -22.81 -12.76
C PHE A 222 -1.87 -23.59 -13.33
N PRO A 223 -2.13 -24.63 -14.17
CA PRO A 223 -1.08 -25.38 -14.82
C PRO A 223 -0.54 -24.66 -16.04
N SER A 224 0.73 -24.90 -16.35
CA SER A 224 1.33 -24.53 -17.63
C SER A 224 2.40 -25.53 -18.07
N VAL A 225 2.56 -25.67 -19.38
CA VAL A 225 3.58 -26.50 -20.01
C VAL A 225 4.30 -25.68 -21.06
N ALA A 226 5.61 -25.86 -21.12
CA ALA A 226 6.43 -25.29 -22.19
C ALA A 226 7.38 -26.36 -22.74
N VAL A 227 7.62 -26.30 -24.05
CA VAL A 227 8.60 -27.13 -24.74
C VAL A 227 9.58 -26.25 -25.49
N GLY A 228 10.83 -26.67 -25.54
CA GLY A 228 11.90 -25.95 -26.22
C GLY A 228 12.76 -26.90 -27.03
N TRP A 229 13.20 -26.42 -28.16
CA TRP A 229 14.12 -27.13 -29.05
C TRP A 229 15.25 -26.20 -29.44
N VAL A 230 16.50 -26.71 -29.30
CA VAL A 230 17.73 -25.98 -29.59
C VAL A 230 18.52 -26.72 -30.67
N PRO A 231 18.18 -26.53 -31.96
CA PRO A 231 18.83 -27.27 -33.05
C PRO A 231 20.32 -26.95 -33.21
N THR A 232 20.79 -25.81 -32.77
CA THR A 232 22.23 -25.47 -32.77
C THR A 232 23.09 -26.38 -31.91
N GLN A 233 22.50 -27.23 -31.05
CA GLN A 233 23.24 -28.25 -30.32
C GLN A 233 23.66 -29.44 -31.17
N TYR A 234 22.97 -29.67 -32.32
CA TYR A 234 23.37 -30.73 -33.22
C TYR A 234 24.71 -30.46 -33.89
N LYS A 235 25.51 -31.50 -34.00
CA LYS A 235 26.84 -31.43 -34.62
C LYS A 235 26.77 -30.90 -36.05
N PHE A 236 25.83 -31.41 -36.87
CA PHE A 236 25.68 -30.97 -38.27
C PHE A 236 25.38 -29.47 -38.40
N MET A 237 24.66 -28.85 -37.41
CA MET A 237 24.40 -27.41 -37.40
C MET A 237 25.65 -26.62 -37.08
N LYS A 238 26.41 -27.08 -36.08
CA LYS A 238 27.69 -26.45 -35.71
C LYS A 238 28.72 -26.49 -36.86
N ASP A 239 28.76 -27.58 -37.61
CA ASP A 239 29.72 -27.78 -38.68
C ASP A 239 29.34 -26.99 -39.96
N ASN A 240 28.03 -26.91 -40.29
CA ASN A 240 27.57 -26.27 -41.53
C ASN A 240 27.17 -24.79 -41.36
N LEU A 241 26.85 -24.33 -40.15
CA LEU A 241 26.41 -22.98 -39.88
C LEU A 241 27.19 -22.34 -38.70
N PRO A 242 28.52 -22.18 -38.83
CA PRO A 242 29.37 -21.72 -37.72
C PRO A 242 29.08 -20.29 -37.26
N TRP A 243 28.39 -19.47 -38.10
CA TRP A 243 27.96 -18.15 -37.78
C TRP A 243 26.73 -18.12 -36.84
N LEU A 244 25.94 -19.24 -36.79
CA LEU A 244 24.73 -19.36 -35.97
C LEU A 244 25.05 -20.02 -34.61
N ASN A 245 25.50 -19.23 -33.65
CA ASN A 245 25.92 -19.73 -32.34
C ASN A 245 24.75 -20.29 -31.50
N PHE A 246 23.58 -19.70 -31.59
CA PHE A 246 22.42 -20.12 -30.81
C PHE A 246 21.12 -19.86 -31.55
N PHE A 247 20.29 -20.90 -31.67
CA PHE A 247 18.92 -20.81 -32.15
C PHE A 247 18.03 -21.72 -31.32
N LYS A 248 16.95 -21.17 -30.78
CA LYS A 248 15.99 -21.87 -29.93
C LYS A 248 14.56 -21.55 -30.37
N VAL A 249 13.78 -22.60 -30.56
CA VAL A 249 12.32 -22.49 -30.73
C VAL A 249 11.65 -22.96 -29.47
N ARG A 250 10.64 -22.22 -29.00
CA ARG A 250 9.84 -22.62 -27.85
C ARG A 250 8.36 -22.35 -28.07
N ALA A 251 7.54 -23.21 -27.48
CA ALA A 251 6.10 -23.05 -27.40
C ALA A 251 5.65 -23.25 -25.93
N SER A 252 4.64 -22.54 -25.52
CA SER A 252 4.08 -22.70 -24.17
C SER A 252 2.57 -22.50 -24.19
N TYR A 253 1.90 -23.22 -23.32
CA TYR A 253 0.47 -23.08 -23.05
C TYR A 253 0.24 -23.13 -21.54
N GLY A 254 -0.67 -22.30 -21.04
CA GLY A 254 -0.96 -22.28 -19.62
C GLY A 254 -2.22 -21.49 -19.29
N THR A 255 -2.69 -21.67 -18.07
CA THR A 255 -3.81 -20.94 -17.52
C THR A 255 -3.32 -20.00 -16.43
N VAL A 256 -3.94 -18.84 -16.32
CA VAL A 256 -3.65 -17.83 -15.30
C VAL A 256 -4.95 -17.41 -14.62
N GLY A 257 -4.87 -17.08 -13.33
CA GLY A 257 -5.97 -16.53 -12.57
C GLY A 257 -5.79 -15.05 -12.32
N ASN A 258 -6.90 -14.34 -12.18
CA ASN A 258 -6.93 -12.96 -11.76
C ASN A 258 -7.93 -12.80 -10.60
N ASP A 259 -7.46 -12.37 -9.44
CA ASP A 259 -8.30 -12.11 -8.26
C ASP A 259 -8.67 -10.63 -8.08
N ARG A 260 -8.16 -9.73 -8.93
CA ARG A 260 -8.47 -8.30 -8.93
C ARG A 260 -9.67 -8.00 -9.81
N ILE A 261 -10.82 -8.54 -9.42
CA ILE A 261 -12.07 -8.40 -10.19
C ILE A 261 -12.75 -7.06 -9.92
N SER A 262 -12.51 -6.48 -8.75
CA SER A 262 -13.10 -5.21 -8.29
C SER A 262 -12.10 -4.41 -7.47
N SER A 263 -12.30 -3.09 -7.38
CA SER A 263 -11.60 -2.23 -6.42
C SER A 263 -12.01 -2.51 -4.96
N LYS A 264 -13.09 -3.27 -4.75
CA LYS A 264 -13.62 -3.61 -3.43
C LYS A 264 -13.09 -4.96 -2.96
N ARG A 265 -12.88 -5.06 -1.66
CA ARG A 265 -12.58 -6.34 -1.00
C ARG A 265 -13.87 -7.17 -0.87
N PHE A 266 -13.73 -8.48 -0.96
CA PHE A 266 -14.84 -9.43 -0.83
C PHE A 266 -15.99 -9.14 -1.80
N PRO A 267 -15.73 -9.11 -3.12
CA PRO A 267 -16.73 -8.74 -4.11
C PRO A 267 -17.96 -9.68 -4.17
N TYR A 268 -17.92 -10.79 -3.45
CA TYR A 268 -19.03 -11.71 -3.28
C TYR A 268 -20.00 -11.31 -2.14
N LEU A 269 -19.64 -10.31 -1.30
CA LEU A 269 -20.49 -9.86 -0.20
C LEU A 269 -21.37 -8.71 -0.62
N THR A 270 -22.68 -8.84 -0.38
CA THR A 270 -23.62 -7.72 -0.45
C THR A 270 -23.41 -6.81 0.76
N ILE A 271 -23.26 -5.52 0.51
CA ILE A 271 -23.08 -4.51 1.56
C ILE A 271 -24.33 -3.67 1.65
N VAL A 272 -24.97 -3.74 2.82
CA VAL A 272 -26.13 -2.93 3.17
C VAL A 272 -25.69 -1.85 4.16
N ASN A 273 -26.00 -0.61 3.84
CA ASN A 273 -25.77 0.52 4.73
C ASN A 273 -27.08 0.93 5.41
N ARG A 274 -26.89 1.44 6.62
CA ARG A 274 -27.92 2.07 7.43
C ARG A 274 -27.94 3.56 7.12
N GLY A 275 -29.09 4.10 6.77
CA GLY A 275 -29.25 5.51 6.43
C GLY A 275 -29.73 6.38 7.55
N THR A 276 -29.81 7.65 7.22
CA THR A 276 -30.50 8.64 8.05
C THR A 276 -32.00 8.33 8.12
N THR A 277 -32.60 8.69 9.21
CA THR A 277 -34.04 8.56 9.42
C THR A 277 -34.80 9.29 8.32
N SER A 278 -35.71 8.60 7.64
CA SER A 278 -36.69 9.20 6.72
C SER A 278 -38.02 9.38 7.43
N PRO A 279 -38.71 10.50 7.22
CA PRO A 279 -40.03 10.72 7.79
C PRO A 279 -41.03 9.68 7.24
N TRP A 280 -41.76 9.05 8.14
CA TRP A 280 -42.82 8.11 7.82
C TRP A 280 -44.07 8.49 8.59
N GLY A 281 -44.91 9.37 8.00
CA GLY A 281 -46.01 10.01 8.70
C GLY A 281 -45.53 10.89 9.88
N SER A 282 -46.02 10.62 11.08
CA SER A 282 -45.57 11.29 12.32
C SER A 282 -44.36 10.65 12.98
N ALA A 283 -43.85 9.55 12.44
CA ALA A 283 -42.68 8.84 12.94
C ALA A 283 -41.52 8.96 11.96
N SER A 284 -40.29 8.65 12.43
CA SER A 284 -39.12 8.51 11.58
C SER A 284 -38.63 7.08 11.60
N ALA A 285 -38.33 6.51 10.42
CA ALA A 285 -37.79 5.18 10.27
C ALA A 285 -36.38 5.24 9.68
N GLU A 286 -35.48 4.37 10.16
CA GLU A 286 -34.18 4.19 9.55
C GLU A 286 -34.33 3.51 8.18
N THR A 287 -33.61 4.04 7.20
CA THR A 287 -33.56 3.45 5.86
C THR A 287 -32.38 2.49 5.75
N LEU A 288 -32.61 1.35 5.11
CA LEU A 288 -31.57 0.41 4.71
C LEU A 288 -31.48 0.42 3.19
N TRP A 289 -30.28 0.51 2.65
CA TRP A 289 -30.07 0.37 1.21
C TRP A 289 -28.82 -0.44 0.89
N GLU A 290 -28.91 -1.17 -0.19
CA GLU A 290 -27.75 -1.89 -0.73
C GLU A 290 -26.79 -0.90 -1.40
N THR A 291 -25.58 -0.79 -0.88
CA THR A 291 -24.51 0.00 -1.49
C THR A 291 -23.77 -0.80 -2.54
N TYR A 292 -23.76 -2.12 -2.40
CA TYR A 292 -23.10 -3.03 -3.30
C TYR A 292 -23.77 -4.41 -3.23
N THR A 293 -24.15 -4.93 -4.38
CA THR A 293 -24.68 -6.30 -4.52
C THR A 293 -23.53 -7.25 -4.81
N GLY A 294 -23.35 -8.24 -3.96
CA GLY A 294 -22.31 -9.25 -4.11
C GLY A 294 -22.52 -10.18 -5.30
N ALA A 295 -21.43 -10.60 -5.92
CA ALA A 295 -21.49 -11.57 -7.01
C ALA A 295 -21.23 -13.00 -6.48
N ASP A 296 -22.29 -13.78 -6.28
CA ASP A 296 -22.21 -15.13 -5.68
C ASP A 296 -21.49 -16.17 -6.54
N ASN A 297 -21.32 -15.91 -7.84
CA ASN A 297 -20.80 -16.87 -8.81
C ASN A 297 -19.35 -16.61 -9.25
N LEU A 298 -18.58 -15.83 -8.51
CA LEU A 298 -17.18 -15.59 -8.80
C LEU A 298 -16.35 -16.89 -8.66
N LYS A 299 -15.60 -17.19 -9.73
CA LYS A 299 -14.68 -18.33 -9.81
C LYS A 299 -13.30 -17.88 -10.22
#